data_3ade4fbae095d1e44c984f2b54bf0817
#
_entry.id   3ade4fbae095d1e44c984f2b54bf0817
#
_cell.length_a   1.000
_cell.length_b   1.000
_cell.length_c   1.000
_cell.angle_alpha   90.00
_cell.angle_beta   90.00
_cell.angle_gamma   90.00
#
_symmetry.space_group_name_H-M   'P 1'
#
loop_
_entity.id
_entity.type
_entity.pdbx_description
1 polymer ?
#
loop_
_entity_poly.entity_id
_entity_poly.type
_entity_poly.pdbx_seq_one_letter_code
_entity_poly.pdbx_strand_id
1 'polypeptide(L)'
;MTDALADYVRDMADRMHLRDWAILVSDDPEDVPDDGVDDERCATFRGTLGRRAAFIWINRQWWEQATPEEQRQTIVHELIHAHEHASREVVIHALTAYPKRTADVLQGIYDVQNEYAIDTLADVIAPSMPLPPEVSG
;
A
#
# COMPACT_ATOMS: atom_id res chain seq x y z
N MET A 1 17.79 -0.39 -3.96
CA MET A 1 16.57 -0.46 -4.80
C MET A 1 16.94 -0.30 -6.25
N THR A 2 16.40 -1.12 -7.08
CA THR A 2 16.58 -0.94 -8.52
C THR A 2 15.61 0.14 -9.02
N ASP A 3 16.08 1.01 -9.89
CA ASP A 3 15.23 2.03 -10.52
C ASP A 3 14.02 1.41 -11.23
N ALA A 4 14.16 0.16 -11.70
CA ALA A 4 13.08 -0.57 -12.36
C ALA A 4 11.86 -0.80 -11.47
N LEU A 5 12.06 -1.10 -10.17
CA LEU A 5 10.94 -1.28 -9.24
C LEU A 5 10.21 0.04 -9.00
N ALA A 6 10.96 1.12 -8.75
CA ALA A 6 10.35 2.44 -8.55
C ALA A 6 9.61 2.90 -9.82
N ASP A 7 10.17 2.66 -11.00
CA ASP A 7 9.54 2.99 -12.27
C ASP A 7 8.25 2.18 -12.49
N TYR A 8 8.26 0.90 -12.12
CA TYR A 8 7.07 0.07 -12.21
C TYR A 8 5.95 0.60 -11.31
N VAL A 9 6.26 0.92 -10.05
CA VAL A 9 5.26 1.46 -9.12
C VAL A 9 4.69 2.79 -9.63
N ARG A 10 5.53 3.68 -10.18
CA ARG A 10 5.08 4.94 -10.76
C ARG A 10 4.18 4.74 -11.97
N ASP A 11 4.52 3.81 -12.87
CA ASP A 11 3.68 3.49 -14.02
C ASP A 11 2.32 2.96 -13.56
N MET A 12 2.30 2.06 -12.57
CA MET A 12 1.07 1.55 -11.99
C MET A 12 0.23 2.67 -11.35
N ALA A 13 0.87 3.57 -10.62
CA ALA A 13 0.20 4.71 -10.01
C ALA A 13 -0.43 5.63 -11.06
N ASP A 14 0.26 5.92 -12.16
CA ASP A 14 -0.27 6.72 -13.26
C ASP A 14 -1.50 6.06 -13.88
N ARG A 15 -1.46 4.74 -14.10
CA ARG A 15 -2.59 3.98 -14.65
C ARG A 15 -3.78 3.94 -13.70
N MET A 16 -3.53 4.04 -12.40
CA MET A 16 -4.57 4.07 -11.35
C MET A 16 -5.00 5.51 -11.00
N HIS A 17 -4.69 6.49 -11.85
CA HIS A 17 -5.10 7.89 -11.68
C HIS A 17 -4.52 8.56 -10.42
N LEU A 18 -3.26 8.24 -10.09
CA LEU A 18 -2.53 8.80 -8.94
C LEU A 18 -1.34 9.68 -9.36
N ARG A 19 -1.40 10.30 -10.55
CA ARG A 19 -0.30 11.12 -11.07
C ARG A 19 0.06 12.30 -10.19
N ASP A 20 -0.90 12.86 -9.49
CA ASP A 20 -0.72 13.98 -8.59
C ASP A 20 -0.24 13.58 -7.19
N TRP A 21 0.01 12.30 -6.99
CA TRP A 21 0.59 11.79 -5.75
C TRP A 21 2.12 11.77 -5.81
N ALA A 22 2.76 12.26 -4.74
CA ALA A 22 4.19 12.08 -4.53
C ALA A 22 4.40 10.75 -3.78
N ILE A 23 4.91 9.73 -4.46
CA ILE A 23 5.09 8.40 -3.90
C ILE A 23 6.58 8.07 -3.86
N LEU A 24 7.10 7.87 -2.66
CA LEU A 24 8.45 7.35 -2.44
C LEU A 24 8.37 5.83 -2.28
N VAL A 25 9.28 5.13 -2.94
CA VAL A 25 9.34 3.66 -2.92
C VAL A 25 10.70 3.24 -2.39
N SER A 26 10.72 2.30 -1.45
CA SER A 26 11.96 1.68 -0.96
C SER A 26 11.77 0.19 -0.78
N ASP A 27 12.83 -0.56 -1.02
CA ASP A 27 12.95 -1.98 -0.68
C ASP A 27 14.10 -2.25 0.28
N ASP A 28 14.68 -1.20 0.85
CA ASP A 28 15.77 -1.32 1.82
C ASP A 28 15.21 -1.88 3.14
N PRO A 29 15.80 -2.98 3.67
CA PRO A 29 15.37 -3.51 4.97
C PRO A 29 15.46 -2.52 6.12
N GLU A 30 16.33 -1.51 6.04
CA GLU A 30 16.45 -0.47 7.07
C GLU A 30 15.29 0.53 7.04
N ASP A 31 14.60 0.63 5.92
CA ASP A 31 13.46 1.55 5.73
C ASP A 31 12.13 0.93 6.15
N VAL A 32 12.12 -0.31 6.63
CA VAL A 32 10.88 -0.96 7.06
C VAL A 32 10.20 -0.13 8.14
N PRO A 33 8.90 0.17 8.01
CA PRO A 33 8.19 0.93 9.02
C PRO A 33 8.15 0.20 10.36
N ASP A 34 8.57 0.87 11.43
CA ASP A 34 8.50 0.36 12.80
C ASP A 34 7.12 0.66 13.39
N ASP A 35 6.17 -0.18 13.05
CA ASP A 35 4.76 -0.04 13.45
C ASP A 35 4.28 -1.21 14.32
N GLY A 36 5.20 -2.07 14.78
CA GLY A 36 4.88 -3.24 15.59
C GLY A 36 4.27 -4.40 14.81
N VAL A 37 4.22 -4.31 13.48
CA VAL A 37 3.75 -5.38 12.60
C VAL A 37 4.91 -6.31 12.25
N ASP A 38 4.58 -7.59 12.07
CA ASP A 38 5.51 -8.67 11.77
C ASP A 38 6.34 -8.41 10.49
N ASP A 39 7.59 -8.88 10.48
CA ASP A 39 8.54 -8.78 9.37
C ASP A 39 8.16 -9.63 8.13
N GLU A 40 7.11 -10.44 8.21
CA GLU A 40 6.63 -11.28 7.10
C GLU A 40 5.76 -10.53 6.07
N ARG A 41 5.49 -9.26 6.30
CA ARG A 41 4.68 -8.47 5.36
C ARG A 41 5.35 -8.37 3.99
N CYS A 42 4.53 -8.35 2.93
CA CYS A 42 4.99 -8.23 1.55
C CYS A 42 5.35 -6.77 1.20
N ALA A 43 4.52 -5.85 1.65
CA ALA A 43 4.67 -4.41 1.41
C ALA A 43 3.87 -3.62 2.44
N THR A 44 4.11 -2.32 2.51
CA THR A 44 3.39 -1.41 3.40
C THR A 44 3.18 -0.07 2.71
N PHE A 45 1.97 0.48 2.81
CA PHE A 45 1.64 1.84 2.40
C PHE A 45 1.54 2.75 3.63
N ARG A 46 2.18 3.92 3.56
CA ARG A 46 2.00 4.99 4.54
C ARG A 46 1.70 6.30 3.84
N GLY A 47 0.47 6.79 4.02
CA GLY A 47 0.08 8.10 3.56
C GLY A 47 0.51 9.20 4.52
N THR A 48 0.80 10.38 3.99
CA THR A 48 1.06 11.58 4.78
C THR A 48 -0.25 12.28 5.08
N LEU A 49 -0.49 12.61 6.35
CA LEU A 49 -1.72 13.27 6.77
C LEU A 49 -1.92 14.59 6.03
N GLY A 50 -3.11 14.78 5.45
CA GLY A 50 -3.50 16.01 4.76
C GLY A 50 -2.82 16.25 3.43
N ARG A 51 -2.11 15.27 2.87
CA ARG A 51 -1.37 15.44 1.61
C ARG A 51 -1.56 14.24 0.69
N ARG A 52 -1.42 14.48 -0.61
CA ARG A 52 -1.32 13.43 -1.63
C ARG A 52 0.13 12.98 -1.76
N ALA A 53 0.62 12.39 -0.69
CA ALA A 53 1.98 11.89 -0.59
C ALA A 53 1.99 10.62 0.22
N ALA A 54 2.82 9.67 -0.17
CA ALA A 54 2.91 8.37 0.48
C ALA A 54 4.31 7.79 0.38
N PHE A 55 4.58 6.86 1.28
CA PHE A 55 5.75 6.01 1.26
C PHE A 55 5.26 4.57 1.10
N ILE A 56 5.82 3.84 0.12
CA ILE A 56 5.57 2.42 -0.07
C ILE A 56 6.88 1.68 0.17
N TRP A 57 6.88 0.81 1.17
CA TRP A 57 7.99 -0.10 1.41
C TRP A 57 7.63 -1.48 0.87
N ILE A 58 8.58 -2.12 0.20
CA ILE A 58 8.42 -3.44 -0.41
C ILE A 58 9.48 -4.36 0.19
N ASN A 59 9.05 -5.51 0.69
CA ASN A 59 9.96 -6.53 1.20
C ASN A 59 10.73 -7.15 0.03
N ARG A 60 12.02 -6.82 -0.08
CA ARG A 60 12.87 -7.29 -1.17
C ARG A 60 12.93 -8.81 -1.23
N GLN A 61 13.09 -9.47 -0.11
CA GLN A 61 13.19 -10.92 -0.05
C GLN A 61 11.89 -11.58 -0.55
N TRP A 62 10.74 -11.06 -0.14
CA TRP A 62 9.47 -11.53 -0.66
C TRP A 62 9.32 -11.26 -2.16
N TRP A 63 9.69 -10.06 -2.60
CA TRP A 63 9.56 -9.65 -4.01
C TRP A 63 10.33 -10.58 -4.94
N GLU A 64 11.55 -10.94 -4.57
CA GLU A 64 12.40 -11.83 -5.36
C GLU A 64 11.84 -13.25 -5.50
N GLN A 65 11.04 -13.69 -4.55
CA GLN A 65 10.44 -15.03 -4.53
C GLN A 65 9.03 -15.08 -5.09
N ALA A 66 8.33 -13.94 -5.16
CA ALA A 66 6.96 -13.85 -5.60
C ALA A 66 6.84 -14.00 -7.12
N THR A 67 5.71 -14.53 -7.58
CA THR A 67 5.41 -14.56 -9.01
C THR A 67 5.10 -13.15 -9.51
N PRO A 68 5.25 -12.87 -10.83
CA PRO A 68 4.86 -11.58 -11.38
C PRO A 68 3.41 -11.19 -11.07
N GLU A 69 2.50 -12.16 -11.05
CA GLU A 69 1.09 -11.94 -10.71
C GLU A 69 0.92 -11.54 -9.26
N GLU A 70 1.64 -12.16 -8.34
CA GLU A 70 1.62 -11.80 -6.92
C GLU A 70 2.22 -10.42 -6.68
N GLN A 71 3.31 -10.09 -7.37
CA GLN A 71 3.93 -8.77 -7.33
C GLN A 71 2.96 -7.69 -7.81
N ARG A 72 2.31 -7.90 -8.95
CA ARG A 72 1.30 -6.99 -9.49
C ARG A 72 0.13 -6.80 -8.52
N GLN A 73 -0.40 -7.88 -7.98
CA GLN A 73 -1.51 -7.87 -7.02
C GLN A 73 -1.16 -7.01 -5.80
N THR A 74 0.04 -7.19 -5.26
CA THR A 74 0.50 -6.46 -4.08
C THR A 74 0.66 -4.97 -4.35
N ILE A 75 1.24 -4.59 -5.50
CA ILE A 75 1.37 -3.17 -5.84
C ILE A 75 0.00 -2.52 -6.04
N VAL A 76 -0.93 -3.19 -6.71
CA VAL A 76 -2.30 -2.68 -6.87
C VAL A 76 -2.96 -2.49 -5.50
N HIS A 77 -2.83 -3.47 -4.61
CA HIS A 77 -3.34 -3.40 -3.23
C HIS A 77 -2.83 -2.14 -2.52
N GLU A 78 -1.52 -1.93 -2.52
CA GLU A 78 -0.93 -0.79 -1.84
C GLU A 78 -1.36 0.55 -2.46
N LEU A 79 -1.49 0.62 -3.77
CA LEU A 79 -1.94 1.85 -4.44
C LEU A 79 -3.43 2.15 -4.20
N ILE A 80 -4.26 1.15 -3.96
CA ILE A 80 -5.66 1.37 -3.56
C ILE A 80 -5.71 2.10 -2.20
N HIS A 81 -4.77 1.85 -1.31
CA HIS A 81 -4.67 2.62 -0.05
C HIS A 81 -4.56 4.13 -0.31
N ALA A 82 -3.91 4.57 -1.38
CA ALA A 82 -3.87 5.98 -1.75
C ALA A 82 -5.27 6.52 -2.08
N HIS A 83 -6.08 5.75 -2.79
CA HIS A 83 -7.43 6.15 -3.14
C HIS A 83 -8.36 6.27 -1.92
N GLU A 84 -8.17 5.42 -0.91
CA GLU A 84 -9.01 5.43 0.28
C GLU A 84 -8.47 6.32 1.41
N HIS A 85 -7.25 6.85 1.24
CA HIS A 85 -6.53 7.57 2.30
C HIS A 85 -7.32 8.74 2.90
N ALA A 86 -7.97 9.54 2.06
CA ALA A 86 -8.78 10.68 2.54
C ALA A 86 -9.96 10.22 3.40
N SER A 87 -10.63 9.14 3.01
CA SER A 87 -11.73 8.56 3.79
C SER A 87 -11.23 8.00 5.12
N ARG A 88 -10.07 7.36 5.12
CA ARG A 88 -9.44 6.85 6.34
C ARG A 88 -9.11 7.97 7.31
N GLU A 89 -8.57 9.09 6.81
CA GLU A 89 -8.29 10.27 7.65
C GLU A 89 -9.55 10.79 8.34
N VAL A 90 -10.67 10.84 7.64
CA VAL A 90 -11.97 11.26 8.21
C VAL A 90 -12.38 10.31 9.35
N VAL A 91 -12.28 9.01 9.14
CA VAL A 91 -12.60 8.01 10.16
C VAL A 91 -11.70 8.15 11.39
N ILE A 92 -10.38 8.21 11.19
CA ILE A 92 -9.42 8.35 12.29
C ILE A 92 -9.68 9.64 13.07
N HIS A 93 -9.97 10.75 12.39
CA HIS A 93 -10.30 12.01 13.04
C HIS A 93 -11.60 11.91 13.85
N ALA A 94 -12.63 11.29 13.28
CA ALA A 94 -13.92 11.11 13.98
C ALA A 94 -13.76 10.27 15.26
N LEU A 95 -12.85 9.29 15.25
CA LEU A 95 -12.59 8.45 16.42
C LEU A 95 -12.01 9.21 17.62
N THR A 96 -11.41 10.39 17.39
CA THR A 96 -10.89 11.22 18.49
C THR A 96 -12.00 11.75 19.42
N ALA A 97 -13.26 11.74 18.97
CA ALA A 97 -14.42 12.13 19.79
C ALA A 97 -14.83 11.05 20.80
N TYR A 98 -14.26 9.85 20.73
CA TYR A 98 -14.62 8.73 21.60
C TYR A 98 -13.52 8.45 22.64
N PRO A 99 -13.86 7.82 23.78
CA PRO A 99 -12.84 7.30 24.69
C PRO A 99 -11.90 6.33 23.97
N LYS A 100 -10.64 6.32 24.37
CA LYS A 100 -9.60 5.53 23.71
C LYS A 100 -10.00 4.06 23.47
N ARG A 101 -10.58 3.40 24.47
CA ARG A 101 -11.00 2.00 24.37
C ARG A 101 -12.04 1.79 23.28
N THR A 102 -13.03 2.66 23.19
CA THR A 102 -14.06 2.61 22.15
C THR A 102 -13.45 2.90 20.77
N ALA A 103 -12.62 3.92 20.69
CA ALA A 103 -11.93 4.26 19.44
C ALA A 103 -11.06 3.11 18.93
N ASP A 104 -10.31 2.44 19.80
CA ASP A 104 -9.46 1.31 19.43
C ASP A 104 -10.30 0.14 18.86
N VAL A 105 -11.45 -0.16 19.47
CA VAL A 105 -12.35 -1.22 18.97
C VAL A 105 -12.91 -0.85 17.59
N LEU A 106 -13.41 0.39 17.43
CA LEU A 106 -13.98 0.84 16.16
C LEU A 106 -12.92 0.89 15.06
N GLN A 107 -11.71 1.34 15.36
CA GLN A 107 -10.62 1.37 14.41
C GLN A 107 -10.23 -0.05 13.98
N GLY A 108 -10.18 -0.99 14.91
CA GLY A 108 -9.88 -2.39 14.59
C GLY A 108 -10.91 -3.00 13.64
N ILE A 109 -12.20 -2.73 13.86
CA ILE A 109 -13.27 -3.17 12.97
C ILE A 109 -13.16 -2.52 11.60
N TYR A 110 -12.90 -1.21 11.56
CA TYR A 110 -12.71 -0.48 10.31
C TYR A 110 -11.54 -1.03 9.51
N ASP A 111 -10.39 -1.24 10.15
CA ASP A 111 -9.19 -1.72 9.48
C ASP A 111 -9.41 -3.10 8.84
N VAL A 112 -10.06 -4.02 9.54
CA VAL A 112 -10.38 -5.36 9.01
C VAL A 112 -11.29 -5.27 7.80
N GLN A 113 -12.37 -4.50 7.88
CA GLN A 113 -13.33 -4.34 6.77
C GLN A 113 -12.71 -3.62 5.59
N ASN A 114 -11.87 -2.62 5.85
CA ASN A 114 -11.19 -1.86 4.82
C ASN A 114 -10.18 -2.72 4.05
N GLU A 115 -9.37 -3.52 4.75
CA GLU A 115 -8.43 -4.46 4.11
C GLU A 115 -9.18 -5.48 3.26
N TYR A 116 -10.30 -6.01 3.73
CA TYR A 116 -11.12 -6.93 2.95
C TYR A 116 -11.63 -6.28 1.64
N ALA A 117 -12.10 -5.05 1.72
CA ALA A 117 -12.57 -4.31 0.55
C ALA A 117 -11.42 -4.04 -0.44
N ILE A 118 -10.25 -3.66 0.07
CA ILE A 118 -9.06 -3.40 -0.75
C ILE A 118 -8.61 -4.67 -1.46
N ASP A 119 -8.56 -5.80 -0.77
CA ASP A 119 -8.21 -7.10 -1.36
C ASP A 119 -9.17 -7.45 -2.51
N THR A 120 -10.46 -7.27 -2.30
CA THR A 120 -11.48 -7.55 -3.32
C THR A 120 -11.31 -6.64 -4.54
N LEU A 121 -11.06 -5.34 -4.32
CA LEU A 121 -10.82 -4.39 -5.42
C LEU A 121 -9.53 -4.71 -6.16
N ALA A 122 -8.48 -5.11 -5.46
CA ALA A 122 -7.23 -5.53 -6.08
C ALA A 122 -7.43 -6.75 -6.98
N ASP A 123 -8.24 -7.73 -6.55
CA ASP A 123 -8.58 -8.89 -7.38
C ASP A 123 -9.29 -8.51 -8.69
N VAL A 124 -10.08 -7.44 -8.66
CA VAL A 124 -10.79 -6.93 -9.85
C VAL A 124 -9.87 -6.12 -10.75
N ILE A 125 -9.01 -5.29 -10.19
CA ILE A 125 -8.19 -4.32 -10.93
C ILE A 125 -6.91 -4.96 -11.47
N ALA A 126 -6.21 -5.76 -10.67
CA ALA A 126 -4.88 -6.26 -11.01
C ALA A 126 -4.80 -6.99 -12.35
N PRO A 127 -5.76 -7.87 -12.73
CA PRO A 127 -5.67 -8.60 -14.00
C PRO A 127 -5.60 -7.72 -15.25
N SER A 128 -6.10 -6.48 -15.21
CA SER A 128 -6.05 -5.53 -16.31
C SER A 128 -4.78 -4.67 -16.33
N MET A 129 -3.93 -4.79 -15.31
CA MET A 129 -2.71 -4.00 -15.16
C MET A 129 -1.50 -4.76 -15.71
N PRO A 130 -0.44 -4.05 -16.15
CA PRO A 130 0.75 -4.72 -16.66
C PRO A 130 1.50 -5.48 -15.55
N LEU A 131 2.10 -6.59 -15.93
CA LEU A 131 3.04 -7.31 -15.05
C LEU A 131 4.33 -6.52 -14.89
N PRO A 132 5.04 -6.66 -13.77
CA PRO A 132 6.36 -6.06 -13.62
C PRO A 132 7.32 -6.63 -14.67
N PRO A 133 8.32 -5.84 -15.11
CA PRO A 133 9.31 -6.34 -16.06
C PRO A 133 10.11 -7.49 -15.45
N GLU A 134 10.45 -8.48 -16.29
CA GLU A 134 11.34 -9.54 -15.84
C GLU A 134 12.71 -8.95 -15.47
N VAL A 135 13.18 -9.30 -14.29
CA VAL A 135 14.55 -8.98 -13.91
C VAL A 135 15.44 -9.95 -14.68
N SER A 136 16.08 -9.47 -15.74
CA SER A 136 17.15 -10.22 -16.39
C SER A 136 18.30 -10.35 -15.40
N GLY A 137 18.29 -11.43 -14.68
CA GLY A 137 19.26 -11.72 -13.64
C GLY A 137 20.54 -12.25 -14.15
#